data_b5b704d9e4f4ce91d88b588c49fa0da6
#
_entry.id   b5b704d9e4f4ce91d88b588c49fa0da6
#
_cell.length_a   1.000
_cell.length_b   1.000
_cell.length_c   1.000
_cell.angle_alpha   90.00
_cell.angle_beta   90.00
_cell.angle_gamma   90.00
#
_symmetry.space_group_name_H-M   'P 1'
#
loop_
_entity.id
_entity.type
_entity.pdbx_description
1 polymer ?
#
loop_
_entity_poly.entity_id
_entity_poly.type
_entity_poly.pdbx_seq_one_letter_code
_entity_poly.pdbx_strand_id
1 'polypeptide(L)'
;MNTFPSTNRSFFSSRWLLIVTVVLLFGLGFGIRLYQLTNLPLDFQPTRQLLSMLKARGMYDATNPPGIPDWQRQMAIQQWKTRADVEPSIVENIVAFTYRFTGEHFWIARIYSSLFWIIGGIFLFLLVRDLISVDGAVIATAYYLFFPYAVIASRSFQPDPFMVMSIISFWWTFQRWTKRPSWLWTVLAGLLGGLAILIKFSAAFFVIGAALGLGFGKFSWRDLIRKPQVWVMALLGILPAAAYLYDGLILNNFLRQQFGGRFFPSLLLSPINYINWESKAALAAGGLAVMFGLLGLFFVRQRSTRFFLYGLWGMYILYGLYFDYHIATHDYYQLPFIPIVAVSLAPLADWFLARLAELSAGRWLRIVAIVFLAFGLFSVLWDIRDTLKLVDYRPQAAMWAEIGDKLGHGSGVVALTQDYGQRLNYWGWQNAEIWPNSGDIDYHELRGASFNSSTNFARMTNGKNFFLVTDFQELSRQSDLKKSLSAFPVYAQGDGYIVYDLRNQPAP
;
A
#
# COMPACT_ATOMS: atom_id res chain seq x y z
N MET A 1 27.97 -25.73 18.90
CA MET A 1 27.70 -24.64 17.95
C MET A 1 28.79 -23.59 18.16
N ASN A 2 29.73 -23.49 17.23
CA ASN A 2 30.85 -22.55 17.30
C ASN A 2 30.33 -21.11 17.26
N THR A 3 30.53 -20.39 18.35
CA THR A 3 30.23 -18.97 18.44
C THR A 3 31.21 -18.23 17.53
N PHE A 4 30.71 -17.65 16.44
CA PHE A 4 31.51 -16.72 15.64
C PHE A 4 32.02 -15.60 16.54
N PRO A 5 33.32 -15.23 16.46
CA PRO A 5 33.88 -14.19 17.30
C PRO A 5 33.15 -12.86 17.09
N SER A 6 32.90 -12.14 18.19
CA SER A 6 32.32 -10.81 18.15
C SER A 6 33.35 -9.84 17.55
N THR A 7 33.14 -9.38 16.33
CA THR A 7 33.94 -8.34 15.73
C THR A 7 33.53 -6.98 16.29
N ASN A 8 34.40 -6.30 16.98
CA ASN A 8 34.16 -4.98 17.57
C ASN A 8 34.32 -3.81 16.57
N ARG A 9 34.48 -4.08 15.28
CA ARG A 9 34.74 -3.04 14.27
C ARG A 9 33.52 -2.83 13.39
N SER A 10 32.87 -1.67 13.57
CA SER A 10 31.83 -1.19 12.64
C SER A 10 32.45 -0.63 11.37
N PHE A 11 31.85 -0.93 10.22
CA PHE A 11 32.27 -0.36 8.94
C PHE A 11 32.00 1.16 8.90
N PHE A 12 30.84 1.60 9.40
CA PHE A 12 30.48 3.01 9.58
C PHE A 12 30.95 3.58 10.92
N SER A 13 32.18 3.23 11.35
CA SER A 13 32.76 3.67 12.64
C SER A 13 33.03 5.17 12.72
N SER A 14 33.27 5.84 11.59
CA SER A 14 33.44 7.29 11.55
C SER A 14 32.10 8.00 11.70
N ARG A 15 31.97 8.87 12.72
CA ARG A 15 30.75 9.65 12.97
C ARG A 15 30.33 10.49 11.74
N TRP A 16 31.29 11.10 11.08
CA TRP A 16 31.03 11.91 9.89
C TRP A 16 30.56 11.06 8.71
N LEU A 17 31.17 9.91 8.46
CA LEU A 17 30.75 8.99 7.41
C LEU A 17 29.32 8.53 7.66
N LEU A 18 28.98 8.17 8.90
CA LEU A 18 27.61 7.77 9.25
C LEU A 18 26.60 8.91 9.03
N ILE A 19 26.90 10.11 9.52
CA ILE A 19 26.00 11.28 9.36
C ILE A 19 25.77 11.56 7.88
N VAL A 20 26.84 11.64 7.09
CA VAL A 20 26.74 11.89 5.64
C VAL A 20 25.92 10.79 4.95
N THR A 21 26.19 9.51 5.26
CA THR A 21 25.45 8.38 4.70
C THR A 21 23.96 8.47 5.06
N VAL A 22 23.61 8.71 6.31
CA VAL A 22 22.20 8.80 6.75
C VAL A 22 21.51 9.99 6.08
N VAL A 23 22.15 11.16 6.03
CA VAL A 23 21.59 12.36 5.36
C VAL A 23 21.36 12.08 3.87
N LEU A 24 22.32 11.44 3.20
CA LEU A 24 22.16 11.08 1.78
C LEU A 24 21.06 10.05 1.57
N LEU A 25 20.97 9.02 2.40
CA LEU A 25 19.91 8.01 2.28
C LEU A 25 18.51 8.64 2.39
N PHE A 26 18.27 9.46 3.39
CA PHE A 26 16.97 10.10 3.59
C PHE A 26 16.71 11.21 2.56
N GLY A 27 17.71 12.02 2.25
CA GLY A 27 17.61 13.10 1.26
C GLY A 27 17.33 12.58 -0.15
N LEU A 28 18.11 11.60 -0.63
CA LEU A 28 17.90 10.95 -1.93
C LEU A 28 16.62 10.13 -1.93
N GLY A 29 16.31 9.43 -0.83
CA GLY A 29 15.09 8.66 -0.68
C GLY A 29 13.82 9.51 -0.78
N PHE A 30 13.83 10.71 -0.21
CA PHE A 30 12.74 11.67 -0.40
C PHE A 30 12.77 12.28 -1.81
N GLY A 31 13.94 12.72 -2.28
CA GLY A 31 14.11 13.36 -3.59
C GLY A 31 13.62 12.51 -4.77
N ILE A 32 13.94 11.21 -4.79
CA ILE A 32 13.47 10.31 -5.87
C ILE A 32 11.94 10.16 -5.88
N ARG A 33 11.27 10.27 -4.73
CA ARG A 33 9.80 10.23 -4.63
C ARG A 33 9.12 11.49 -5.15
N LEU A 34 9.84 12.61 -5.17
CA LEU A 34 9.37 13.87 -5.75
C LEU A 34 9.61 13.95 -7.27
N TYR A 35 10.38 13.01 -7.84
CA TYR A 35 10.62 12.98 -9.27
C TYR A 35 9.32 12.66 -10.03
N GLN A 36 9.03 13.38 -11.13
CA GLN A 36 7.77 13.28 -11.85
C GLN A 36 6.52 13.43 -10.94
N LEU A 37 6.59 14.36 -9.98
CA LEU A 37 5.56 14.57 -8.96
C LEU A 37 4.18 14.89 -9.57
N THR A 38 4.17 15.64 -10.69
CA THR A 38 2.97 16.09 -11.40
C THR A 38 2.44 15.13 -12.46
N ASN A 39 3.08 13.97 -12.66
CA ASN A 39 2.51 12.90 -13.48
C ASN A 39 1.24 12.37 -12.82
N LEU A 40 0.20 12.00 -13.60
CA LEU A 40 -1.07 11.56 -13.04
C LEU A 40 -0.91 10.30 -12.16
N PRO A 41 -1.78 10.11 -11.16
CA PRO A 41 -1.70 9.00 -10.21
C PRO A 41 -2.20 7.68 -10.82
N LEU A 42 -1.61 7.31 -11.96
CA LEU A 42 -1.91 6.09 -12.72
C LEU A 42 -0.73 5.12 -12.73
N ASP A 43 0.36 5.48 -12.10
CA ASP A 43 1.62 4.75 -12.03
C ASP A 43 1.59 3.56 -11.03
N PHE A 44 0.69 3.56 -10.07
CA PHE A 44 0.54 2.48 -9.08
C PHE A 44 -0.90 2.37 -8.58
N GLN A 45 -1.54 1.21 -8.77
CA GLN A 45 -2.91 0.94 -8.30
C GLN A 45 -3.88 2.12 -8.54
N PRO A 46 -4.13 2.50 -9.80
CA PRO A 46 -4.90 3.71 -10.15
C PRO A 46 -6.28 3.74 -9.50
N THR A 47 -6.96 2.60 -9.44
CA THR A 47 -8.27 2.45 -8.77
C THR A 47 -8.24 2.99 -7.33
N ARG A 48 -7.21 2.62 -6.56
CA ARG A 48 -7.07 3.03 -5.15
C ARG A 48 -6.75 4.51 -5.03
N GLN A 49 -5.81 5.01 -5.84
CA GLN A 49 -5.43 6.41 -5.82
C GLN A 49 -6.59 7.33 -6.21
N LEU A 50 -7.29 7.01 -7.30
CA LEU A 50 -8.42 7.81 -7.78
C LEU A 50 -9.60 7.76 -6.83
N LEU A 51 -9.85 6.62 -6.17
CA LEU A 51 -10.86 6.52 -5.12
C LEU A 51 -10.57 7.49 -3.96
N SER A 52 -9.34 7.51 -3.47
CA SER A 52 -8.93 8.46 -2.42
C SER A 52 -8.99 9.91 -2.90
N MET A 53 -8.67 10.18 -4.18
CA MET A 53 -8.79 11.52 -4.76
C MET A 53 -10.24 11.98 -4.84
N LEU A 54 -11.17 11.13 -5.29
CA LEU A 54 -12.61 11.44 -5.33
C LEU A 54 -13.15 11.76 -3.94
N LYS A 55 -12.74 11.00 -2.92
CA LYS A 55 -13.10 11.30 -1.53
C LYS A 55 -12.54 12.64 -1.05
N ALA A 56 -11.24 12.88 -1.26
CA ALA A 56 -10.59 14.12 -0.84
C ALA A 56 -11.19 15.35 -1.56
N ARG A 57 -11.50 15.25 -2.87
CA ARG A 57 -12.21 16.28 -3.64
C ARG A 57 -13.58 16.57 -3.03
N GLY A 58 -14.41 15.54 -2.82
CA GLY A 58 -15.76 15.71 -2.26
C GLY A 58 -15.76 16.32 -0.86
N MET A 59 -14.79 15.93 0.01
CA MET A 59 -14.60 16.53 1.32
C MET A 59 -14.18 18.00 1.24
N TYR A 60 -13.31 18.35 0.28
CA TYR A 60 -12.89 19.73 0.03
C TYR A 60 -14.04 20.57 -0.51
N ASP A 61 -14.75 20.09 -1.53
CA ASP A 61 -15.85 20.82 -2.18
C ASP A 61 -17.05 21.03 -1.23
N ALA A 62 -17.23 20.13 -0.25
CA ALA A 62 -18.21 20.32 0.81
C ALA A 62 -17.92 21.52 1.72
N THR A 63 -16.70 22.07 1.68
CA THR A 63 -16.36 23.31 2.41
C THR A 63 -16.71 24.60 1.66
N ASN A 64 -17.34 24.45 0.48
CA ASN A 64 -17.78 25.55 -0.37
C ASN A 64 -16.64 26.48 -0.85
N PRO A 65 -15.55 25.96 -1.45
CA PRO A 65 -14.47 26.81 -1.95
C PRO A 65 -14.95 27.70 -3.10
N PRO A 66 -14.37 28.89 -3.25
CA PRO A 66 -14.76 29.80 -4.32
C PRO A 66 -14.34 29.28 -5.71
N GLY A 67 -15.11 29.65 -6.75
CA GLY A 67 -14.77 29.39 -8.14
C GLY A 67 -15.16 28.00 -8.68
N ILE A 68 -15.75 27.13 -7.88
CA ILE A 68 -16.24 25.82 -8.32
C ILE A 68 -17.74 25.94 -8.68
N PRO A 69 -18.14 25.56 -9.91
CA PRO A 69 -19.55 25.53 -10.31
C PRO A 69 -20.40 24.62 -9.41
N ASP A 70 -21.64 25.00 -9.13
CA ASP A 70 -22.53 24.26 -8.23
C ASP A 70 -22.74 22.80 -8.65
N TRP A 71 -22.86 22.52 -9.94
CA TRP A 71 -23.03 21.16 -10.43
C TRP A 71 -21.79 20.28 -10.17
N GLN A 72 -20.58 20.83 -10.33
CA GLN A 72 -19.34 20.10 -10.04
C GLN A 72 -19.23 19.81 -8.54
N ARG A 73 -19.53 20.82 -7.71
CA ARG A 73 -19.55 20.67 -6.25
C ARG A 73 -20.53 19.57 -5.80
N GLN A 74 -21.76 19.60 -6.32
CA GLN A 74 -22.76 18.58 -5.99
C GLN A 74 -22.31 17.19 -6.45
N MET A 75 -21.76 17.08 -7.66
CA MET A 75 -21.21 15.83 -8.19
C MET A 75 -20.08 15.28 -7.31
N ALA A 76 -19.12 16.12 -6.93
CA ALA A 76 -17.99 15.72 -6.08
C ALA A 76 -18.45 15.23 -4.71
N ILE A 77 -19.40 15.94 -4.07
CA ILE A 77 -19.98 15.54 -2.79
C ILE A 77 -20.75 14.22 -2.93
N GLN A 78 -21.52 14.05 -4.00
CA GLN A 78 -22.24 12.80 -4.28
C GLN A 78 -21.25 11.65 -4.50
N GLN A 79 -20.22 11.85 -5.32
CA GLN A 79 -19.17 10.86 -5.56
C GLN A 79 -18.49 10.43 -4.27
N TRP A 80 -18.15 11.35 -3.38
CA TRP A 80 -17.60 11.02 -2.07
C TRP A 80 -18.56 10.20 -1.21
N LYS A 81 -19.80 10.68 -1.02
CA LYS A 81 -20.78 10.07 -0.11
C LYS A 81 -21.28 8.69 -0.57
N THR A 82 -21.24 8.41 -1.87
CA THR A 82 -21.67 7.12 -2.43
C THR A 82 -20.55 6.07 -2.47
N ARG A 83 -19.30 6.45 -2.19
CA ARG A 83 -18.18 5.50 -2.17
C ARG A 83 -18.10 4.75 -0.86
N ALA A 84 -17.85 3.45 -0.96
CA ALA A 84 -17.68 2.61 0.22
C ALA A 84 -16.46 3.05 1.06
N ASP A 85 -16.66 3.20 2.36
CA ASP A 85 -15.59 3.40 3.34
C ASP A 85 -15.11 2.04 3.84
N VAL A 86 -14.15 1.45 3.16
CA VAL A 86 -13.53 0.18 3.59
C VAL A 86 -12.59 0.41 4.77
N GLU A 87 -11.77 1.45 4.65
CA GLU A 87 -10.88 1.96 5.70
C GLU A 87 -11.29 3.38 6.10
N PRO A 88 -11.00 3.83 7.34
CA PRO A 88 -11.21 5.23 7.73
C PRO A 88 -10.45 6.18 6.81
N SER A 89 -11.14 7.17 6.26
CA SER A 89 -10.58 8.13 5.29
C SER A 89 -9.65 9.17 5.94
N ILE A 90 -8.64 8.71 6.73
CA ILE A 90 -7.75 9.60 7.51
C ILE A 90 -6.85 10.41 6.58
N VAL A 91 -6.20 9.74 5.62
CA VAL A 91 -5.26 10.41 4.70
C VAL A 91 -6.01 11.35 3.77
N GLU A 92 -7.21 10.96 3.32
CA GLU A 92 -8.10 11.77 2.49
C GLU A 92 -8.52 13.06 3.23
N ASN A 93 -8.83 12.97 4.52
CA ASN A 93 -9.16 14.14 5.35
C ASN A 93 -7.96 15.09 5.48
N ILE A 94 -6.74 14.57 5.69
CA ILE A 94 -5.51 15.38 5.77
C ILE A 94 -5.29 16.12 4.43
N VAL A 95 -5.44 15.43 3.31
CA VAL A 95 -5.28 15.99 1.98
C VAL A 95 -6.36 17.04 1.69
N ALA A 96 -7.63 16.72 1.96
CA ALA A 96 -8.76 17.65 1.79
C ALA A 96 -8.61 18.91 2.65
N PHE A 97 -8.11 18.78 3.89
CA PHE A 97 -7.79 19.93 4.72
C PHE A 97 -6.70 20.82 4.10
N THR A 98 -5.67 20.20 3.51
CA THR A 98 -4.59 20.95 2.84
C THR A 98 -5.10 21.67 1.59
N TYR A 99 -6.05 21.08 0.85
CA TYR A 99 -6.67 21.72 -0.32
C TYR A 99 -7.33 23.05 -0.01
N ARG A 100 -7.75 23.31 1.24
CA ARG A 100 -8.30 24.61 1.65
C ARG A 100 -7.30 25.76 1.52
N PHE A 101 -6.02 25.48 1.54
CA PHE A 101 -4.94 26.46 1.46
C PHE A 101 -4.25 26.50 0.08
N THR A 102 -4.30 25.41 -0.66
CA THR A 102 -3.53 25.23 -1.88
C THR A 102 -4.40 25.13 -3.13
N GLY A 103 -5.70 24.86 -2.98
CA GLY A 103 -6.54 24.33 -4.04
C GLY A 103 -6.34 22.81 -4.21
N GLU A 104 -7.17 22.20 -5.06
CA GLU A 104 -7.09 20.79 -5.38
C GLU A 104 -5.85 20.49 -6.24
N HIS A 105 -4.88 19.79 -5.68
CA HIS A 105 -3.69 19.32 -6.37
C HIS A 105 -3.35 17.90 -5.94
N PHE A 106 -3.49 16.93 -6.85
CA PHE A 106 -3.26 15.50 -6.58
C PHE A 106 -1.85 15.19 -6.07
N TRP A 107 -0.84 15.98 -6.44
CA TRP A 107 0.54 15.79 -5.99
C TRP A 107 0.75 16.00 -4.48
N ILE A 108 -0.16 16.69 -3.80
CA ILE A 108 -0.10 16.88 -2.33
C ILE A 108 -0.17 15.53 -1.61
N ALA A 109 -1.07 14.66 -2.04
CA ALA A 109 -1.19 13.32 -1.47
C ALA A 109 0.11 12.51 -1.65
N ARG A 110 0.79 12.65 -2.79
CA ARG A 110 2.10 12.00 -3.03
C ARG A 110 3.17 12.48 -2.06
N ILE A 111 3.17 13.76 -1.70
CA ILE A 111 4.09 14.30 -0.70
C ILE A 111 3.80 13.68 0.67
N TYR A 112 2.53 13.64 1.12
CA TYR A 112 2.18 13.03 2.39
C TYR A 112 2.56 11.54 2.45
N SER A 113 2.21 10.77 1.43
CA SER A 113 2.56 9.34 1.36
C SER A 113 4.08 9.13 1.41
N SER A 114 4.84 9.95 0.67
CA SER A 114 6.31 9.93 0.70
C SER A 114 6.87 10.28 2.09
N LEU A 115 6.32 11.29 2.77
CA LEU A 115 6.73 11.67 4.12
C LEU A 115 6.45 10.56 5.12
N PHE A 116 5.29 9.90 5.06
CA PHE A 116 5.00 8.75 5.92
C PHE A 116 6.03 7.64 5.73
N TRP A 117 6.42 7.33 4.50
CA TRP A 117 7.42 6.31 4.25
C TRP A 117 8.80 6.70 4.79
N ILE A 118 9.22 7.96 4.62
CA ILE A 118 10.47 8.48 5.17
C ILE A 118 10.48 8.42 6.70
N ILE A 119 9.39 8.81 7.36
CA ILE A 119 9.25 8.71 8.82
C ILE A 119 9.33 7.24 9.26
N GLY A 120 8.65 6.32 8.54
CA GLY A 120 8.79 4.89 8.75
C GLY A 120 10.25 4.42 8.66
N GLY A 121 11.00 4.93 7.68
CA GLY A 121 12.44 4.67 7.52
C GLY A 121 13.28 5.14 8.72
N ILE A 122 12.95 6.29 9.32
CA ILE A 122 13.63 6.78 10.53
C ILE A 122 13.41 5.79 11.68
N PHE A 123 12.18 5.36 11.92
CA PHE A 123 11.88 4.38 12.96
C PHE A 123 12.50 3.01 12.66
N LEU A 124 12.57 2.61 11.40
CA LEU A 124 13.26 1.38 10.99
C LEU A 124 14.76 1.44 11.30
N PHE A 125 15.42 2.55 10.95
CA PHE A 125 16.84 2.78 11.28
C PHE A 125 17.09 2.68 12.79
N LEU A 126 16.24 3.37 13.59
CA LEU A 126 16.35 3.36 15.05
C LEU A 126 16.14 1.95 15.62
N LEU A 127 15.14 1.21 15.11
CA LEU A 127 14.83 -0.15 15.53
C LEU A 127 15.99 -1.10 15.24
N VAL A 128 16.49 -1.11 14.01
CA VAL A 128 17.56 -2.03 13.58
C VAL A 128 18.88 -1.69 14.28
N ARG A 129 19.19 -0.42 14.43
CA ARG A 129 20.35 0.03 15.23
C ARG A 129 20.28 -0.51 16.67
N ASP A 130 19.09 -0.45 17.28
CA ASP A 130 18.87 -0.86 18.66
C ASP A 130 18.82 -2.38 18.87
N LEU A 131 18.45 -3.15 17.84
CA LEU A 131 18.33 -4.63 17.89
C LEU A 131 19.57 -5.35 17.35
N ILE A 132 20.29 -4.77 16.39
CA ILE A 132 21.35 -5.44 15.64
C ILE A 132 22.63 -4.60 15.68
N SER A 133 22.72 -3.56 14.83
CA SER A 133 23.89 -2.67 14.74
C SER A 133 23.59 -1.43 13.89
N VAL A 134 24.52 -0.49 13.88
CA VAL A 134 24.52 0.68 12.98
C VAL A 134 24.70 0.25 11.52
N ASP A 135 25.61 -0.68 11.25
CA ASP A 135 25.93 -1.18 9.91
C ASP A 135 24.68 -1.88 9.30
N GLY A 136 24.04 -2.75 10.07
CA GLY A 136 22.78 -3.37 9.68
C GLY A 136 21.66 -2.36 9.45
N ALA A 137 21.60 -1.30 10.29
CA ALA A 137 20.58 -0.25 10.15
C ALA A 137 20.74 0.55 8.85
N VAL A 138 21.96 0.88 8.44
CA VAL A 138 22.24 1.57 7.17
C VAL A 138 21.72 0.73 5.99
N ILE A 139 22.06 -0.55 5.93
CA ILE A 139 21.67 -1.43 4.80
C ILE A 139 20.15 -1.70 4.80
N ALA A 140 19.57 -2.00 5.95
CA ALA A 140 18.11 -2.20 6.05
C ALA A 140 17.34 -0.96 5.61
N THR A 141 17.81 0.23 6.01
CA THR A 141 17.18 1.51 5.62
C THR A 141 17.41 1.81 4.15
N ALA A 142 18.59 1.53 3.60
CA ALA A 142 18.86 1.68 2.18
C ALA A 142 17.91 0.80 1.35
N TYR A 143 17.77 -0.48 1.70
CA TYR A 143 16.83 -1.37 1.04
C TYR A 143 15.39 -0.84 1.13
N TYR A 144 14.92 -0.47 2.33
CA TYR A 144 13.56 0.04 2.55
C TYR A 144 13.26 1.31 1.74
N LEU A 145 14.23 2.23 1.64
CA LEU A 145 14.05 3.50 0.96
C LEU A 145 14.20 3.39 -0.56
N PHE A 146 15.00 2.47 -1.08
CA PHE A 146 15.39 2.46 -2.49
C PHE A 146 14.97 1.21 -3.26
N PHE A 147 14.33 0.23 -2.63
CA PHE A 147 13.78 -0.87 -3.41
C PHE A 147 12.77 -0.32 -4.44
N PRO A 148 12.87 -0.63 -5.75
CA PRO A 148 12.11 0.07 -6.79
C PRO A 148 10.61 0.06 -6.56
N TYR A 149 10.04 -1.10 -6.24
CA TYR A 149 8.62 -1.22 -5.91
C TYR A 149 8.22 -0.34 -4.71
N ALA A 150 9.04 -0.32 -3.66
CA ALA A 150 8.82 0.51 -2.47
C ALA A 150 8.78 2.01 -2.79
N VAL A 151 9.63 2.48 -3.74
CA VAL A 151 9.62 3.88 -4.15
C VAL A 151 8.32 4.23 -4.86
N ILE A 152 7.87 3.41 -5.80
CA ILE A 152 6.65 3.67 -6.58
C ILE A 152 5.42 3.57 -5.66
N ALA A 153 5.30 2.51 -4.87
CA ALA A 153 4.16 2.27 -4.00
C ALA A 153 4.01 3.30 -2.87
N SER A 154 5.15 3.74 -2.29
CA SER A 154 5.13 4.66 -1.15
C SER A 154 4.79 6.11 -1.49
N ARG A 155 4.73 6.48 -2.78
CA ARG A 155 4.28 7.80 -3.23
C ARG A 155 2.80 7.82 -3.65
N SER A 156 2.14 6.67 -3.65
CA SER A 156 0.75 6.56 -4.08
C SER A 156 -0.24 7.08 -3.03
N PHE A 157 -1.34 7.68 -3.50
CA PHE A 157 -2.42 8.15 -2.62
C PHE A 157 -3.29 6.99 -2.17
N GLN A 158 -2.84 6.30 -1.14
CA GLN A 158 -3.54 5.20 -0.49
C GLN A 158 -3.13 5.13 0.99
N PRO A 159 -3.88 4.44 1.87
CA PRO A 159 -3.59 4.39 3.29
C PRO A 159 -2.33 3.59 3.64
N ASP A 160 -1.83 2.74 2.73
CA ASP A 160 -0.78 1.76 2.99
C ASP A 160 0.57 2.38 3.43
N PRO A 161 1.09 3.48 2.84
CA PRO A 161 2.32 4.12 3.34
C PRO A 161 2.20 4.60 4.79
N PHE A 162 1.04 5.14 5.18
CA PHE A 162 0.75 5.58 6.55
C PHE A 162 0.62 4.39 7.51
N MET A 163 0.00 3.30 7.07
CA MET A 163 -0.09 2.06 7.83
C MET A 163 1.31 1.47 8.10
N VAL A 164 2.17 1.36 7.08
CA VAL A 164 3.54 0.82 7.22
C VAL A 164 4.38 1.68 8.15
N MET A 165 4.31 3.01 8.04
CA MET A 165 4.94 3.93 9.00
C MET A 165 4.50 3.62 10.44
N SER A 166 3.20 3.49 10.66
CA SER A 166 2.62 3.24 11.98
C SER A 166 3.04 1.88 12.55
N ILE A 167 3.10 0.82 11.72
CA ILE A 167 3.59 -0.51 12.07
C ILE A 167 5.06 -0.42 12.55
N ILE A 168 5.94 0.21 11.78
CA ILE A 168 7.37 0.30 12.12
C ILE A 168 7.57 1.15 13.37
N SER A 169 6.82 2.24 13.50
CA SER A 169 6.84 3.10 14.69
C SER A 169 6.40 2.35 15.94
N PHE A 170 5.35 1.50 15.83
CA PHE A 170 4.96 0.57 16.87
C PHE A 170 6.08 -0.40 17.23
N TRP A 171 6.73 -1.04 16.23
CA TRP A 171 7.83 -1.98 16.50
C TRP A 171 8.94 -1.34 17.32
N TRP A 172 9.36 -0.12 16.97
CA TRP A 172 10.40 0.59 17.71
C TRP A 172 9.94 1.00 19.12
N THR A 173 8.76 1.58 19.28
CA THR A 173 8.24 2.01 20.60
C THR A 173 8.00 0.83 21.53
N PHE A 174 7.49 -0.29 21.01
CA PHE A 174 7.31 -1.51 21.78
C PHE A 174 8.67 -2.12 22.18
N GLN A 175 9.67 -2.12 21.29
CA GLN A 175 11.03 -2.53 21.60
C GLN A 175 11.66 -1.64 22.70
N ARG A 176 11.41 -0.32 22.67
CA ARG A 176 11.84 0.59 23.76
C ARG A 176 11.16 0.23 25.08
N TRP A 177 9.88 -0.08 25.05
CA TRP A 177 9.15 -0.55 26.22
C TRP A 177 9.73 -1.87 26.78
N THR A 178 10.06 -2.84 25.94
CA THR A 178 10.67 -4.10 26.42
C THR A 178 12.03 -3.90 27.08
N LYS A 179 12.79 -2.88 26.67
CA LYS A 179 14.09 -2.52 27.30
C LYS A 179 13.90 -1.77 28.62
N ARG A 180 12.98 -0.82 28.67
CA ARG A 180 12.70 0.04 29.82
C ARG A 180 11.18 0.25 29.94
N PRO A 181 10.46 -0.67 30.59
CA PRO A 181 9.02 -0.53 30.78
C PRO A 181 8.68 0.77 31.49
N SER A 182 7.92 1.63 30.80
CA SER A 182 7.41 2.89 31.34
C SER A 182 6.05 3.21 30.73
N TRP A 183 5.27 4.04 31.40
CA TRP A 183 3.95 4.45 30.93
C TRP A 183 4.01 5.23 29.63
N LEU A 184 5.05 6.04 29.41
CA LEU A 184 5.26 6.76 28.14
C LEU A 184 5.34 5.79 26.97
N TRP A 185 6.22 4.80 27.05
CA TRP A 185 6.37 3.80 25.98
C TRP A 185 5.14 2.90 25.86
N THR A 186 4.41 2.66 26.95
CA THR A 186 3.13 1.94 26.94
C THR A 186 2.09 2.66 26.09
N VAL A 187 1.88 3.96 26.36
CA VAL A 187 0.89 4.76 25.65
C VAL A 187 1.29 4.96 24.18
N LEU A 188 2.56 5.30 23.93
CA LEU A 188 3.03 5.47 22.55
C LEU A 188 2.90 4.17 21.73
N ALA A 189 3.30 3.03 22.27
CA ALA A 189 3.14 1.75 21.57
C ALA A 189 1.66 1.40 21.36
N GLY A 190 0.81 1.57 22.37
CA GLY A 190 -0.62 1.33 22.24
C GLY A 190 -1.28 2.21 21.18
N LEU A 191 -0.99 3.52 21.17
CA LEU A 191 -1.55 4.44 20.18
C LEU A 191 -1.04 4.17 18.76
N LEU A 192 0.26 3.92 18.58
CA LEU A 192 0.83 3.65 17.25
C LEU A 192 0.38 2.29 16.70
N GLY A 193 0.29 1.26 17.56
CA GLY A 193 -0.29 -0.02 17.17
C GLY A 193 -1.78 0.09 16.83
N GLY A 194 -2.53 0.84 17.64
CA GLY A 194 -3.95 1.11 17.40
C GLY A 194 -4.19 1.91 16.13
N LEU A 195 -3.35 2.91 15.86
CA LEU A 195 -3.39 3.68 14.62
C LEU A 195 -3.12 2.79 13.40
N ALA A 196 -2.10 1.92 13.46
CA ALA A 196 -1.80 1.00 12.37
C ALA A 196 -3.01 0.09 12.06
N ILE A 197 -3.64 -0.50 13.09
CA ILE A 197 -4.79 -1.38 12.93
C ILE A 197 -6.03 -0.60 12.45
N LEU A 198 -6.23 0.63 12.94
CA LEU A 198 -7.34 1.49 12.53
C LEU A 198 -7.22 1.87 11.05
N ILE A 199 -6.01 2.24 10.58
CA ILE A 199 -5.78 2.58 9.16
C ILE A 199 -6.12 1.39 8.27
N LYS A 200 -5.71 0.17 8.67
CA LYS A 200 -6.03 -1.05 7.93
C LYS A 200 -5.97 -2.26 8.86
N PHE A 201 -7.07 -2.98 9.00
CA PHE A 201 -7.18 -4.10 9.96
C PHE A 201 -6.12 -5.18 9.77
N SER A 202 -5.65 -5.38 8.56
CA SER A 202 -4.57 -6.31 8.26
C SER A 202 -3.25 -6.00 8.98
N ALA A 203 -3.03 -4.76 9.42
CA ALA A 203 -1.87 -4.38 10.24
C ALA A 203 -1.82 -5.13 11.59
N ALA A 204 -2.96 -5.64 12.07
CA ALA A 204 -3.02 -6.42 13.30
C ALA A 204 -2.04 -7.60 13.30
N PHE A 205 -1.87 -8.29 12.19
CA PHE A 205 -0.90 -9.39 12.08
C PHE A 205 0.51 -8.91 12.41
N PHE A 206 0.96 -7.80 11.87
CA PHE A 206 2.31 -7.27 12.03
C PHE A 206 2.53 -6.61 13.41
N VAL A 207 1.47 -6.02 13.98
CA VAL A 207 1.47 -5.48 15.35
C VAL A 207 1.55 -6.63 16.37
N ILE A 208 0.70 -7.64 16.23
CA ILE A 208 0.67 -8.82 17.12
C ILE A 208 1.96 -9.62 16.98
N GLY A 209 2.45 -9.86 15.74
CA GLY A 209 3.68 -10.59 15.49
C GLY A 209 4.89 -9.97 16.20
N ALA A 210 5.03 -8.66 16.10
CA ALA A 210 6.09 -7.93 16.79
C ALA A 210 5.91 -7.96 18.31
N ALA A 211 4.69 -7.77 18.81
CA ALA A 211 4.40 -7.79 20.24
C ALA A 211 4.72 -9.15 20.88
N LEU A 212 4.26 -10.23 20.24
CA LEU A 212 4.55 -11.59 20.70
C LEU A 212 6.05 -11.90 20.61
N GLY A 213 6.68 -11.57 19.47
CA GLY A 213 8.09 -11.83 19.25
C GLY A 213 8.99 -11.10 20.26
N LEU A 214 8.88 -9.79 20.38
CA LEU A 214 9.65 -8.99 21.32
C LEU A 214 9.29 -9.28 22.77
N GLY A 215 7.99 -9.50 23.04
CA GLY A 215 7.49 -9.81 24.37
C GLY A 215 8.06 -11.13 24.90
N PHE A 216 7.89 -12.24 24.18
CA PHE A 216 8.41 -13.55 24.57
C PHE A 216 9.93 -13.67 24.44
N GLY A 217 10.54 -12.86 23.61
CA GLY A 217 12.00 -12.74 23.55
C GLY A 217 12.62 -12.19 24.84
N LYS A 218 11.85 -11.40 25.63
CA LYS A 218 12.33 -10.70 26.82
C LYS A 218 11.69 -11.18 28.12
N PHE A 219 10.40 -11.51 28.13
CA PHE A 219 9.60 -11.83 29.31
C PHE A 219 9.00 -13.23 29.20
N SER A 220 8.68 -13.83 30.34
CA SER A 220 7.81 -15.02 30.36
C SER A 220 6.36 -14.62 30.09
N TRP A 221 5.53 -15.57 29.61
CA TRP A 221 4.12 -15.28 29.37
C TRP A 221 3.38 -14.84 30.65
N ARG A 222 3.77 -15.42 31.83
CA ARG A 222 3.19 -15.05 33.13
C ARG A 222 3.56 -13.61 33.52
N ASP A 223 4.77 -13.17 33.22
CA ASP A 223 5.20 -11.81 33.51
C ASP A 223 4.46 -10.81 32.62
N LEU A 224 4.24 -11.14 31.34
CA LEU A 224 3.52 -10.27 30.41
C LEU A 224 2.08 -10.03 30.84
N ILE A 225 1.32 -11.09 31.15
CA ILE A 225 -0.09 -10.95 31.52
C ILE A 225 -0.30 -10.25 32.89
N ARG A 226 0.71 -10.27 33.75
CA ARG A 226 0.68 -9.57 35.07
C ARG A 226 1.01 -8.08 34.98
N LYS A 227 1.57 -7.61 33.85
CA LYS A 227 1.90 -6.18 33.68
C LYS A 227 0.67 -5.41 33.24
N PRO A 228 0.16 -4.44 34.02
CA PRO A 228 -1.00 -3.63 33.64
C PRO A 228 -0.74 -2.84 32.35
N GLN A 229 0.51 -2.51 32.07
CA GLN A 229 0.95 -1.84 30.85
C GLN A 229 0.60 -2.64 29.59
N VAL A 230 0.67 -3.97 29.61
CA VAL A 230 0.30 -4.81 28.46
C VAL A 230 -1.18 -4.68 28.15
N TRP A 231 -2.02 -4.65 29.18
CA TRP A 231 -3.46 -4.52 29.00
C TRP A 231 -3.85 -3.12 28.49
N VAL A 232 -3.18 -2.07 28.99
CA VAL A 232 -3.39 -0.70 28.48
C VAL A 232 -2.94 -0.60 27.02
N MET A 233 -1.79 -1.18 26.64
CA MET A 233 -1.38 -1.22 25.22
C MET A 233 -2.38 -1.99 24.36
N ALA A 234 -2.87 -3.13 24.82
CA ALA A 234 -3.88 -3.92 24.11
C ALA A 234 -5.19 -3.12 23.94
N LEU A 235 -5.66 -2.46 25.00
CA LEU A 235 -6.86 -1.62 24.95
C LEU A 235 -6.70 -0.48 23.94
N LEU A 236 -5.62 0.29 24.04
CA LEU A 236 -5.33 1.38 23.09
C LEU A 236 -5.15 0.88 21.66
N GLY A 237 -4.60 -0.33 21.49
CA GLY A 237 -4.40 -0.96 20.19
C GLY A 237 -5.68 -1.47 19.54
N ILE A 238 -6.63 -1.96 20.33
CA ILE A 238 -7.84 -2.60 19.80
C ILE A 238 -9.03 -1.62 19.73
N LEU A 239 -9.18 -0.77 20.72
CA LEU A 239 -10.39 0.05 20.89
C LEU A 239 -10.73 0.94 19.68
N PRO A 240 -9.78 1.67 19.04
CA PRO A 240 -10.11 2.51 17.88
C PRO A 240 -10.65 1.70 16.70
N ALA A 241 -10.01 0.57 16.40
CA ALA A 241 -10.44 -0.30 15.31
C ALA A 241 -11.75 -1.03 15.64
N ALA A 242 -11.94 -1.47 16.89
CA ALA A 242 -13.18 -2.09 17.33
C ALA A 242 -14.36 -1.10 17.26
N ALA A 243 -14.16 0.17 17.64
CA ALA A 243 -15.17 1.20 17.52
C ALA A 243 -15.59 1.44 16.07
N TYR A 244 -14.61 1.53 15.14
CA TYR A 244 -14.90 1.68 13.71
C TYR A 244 -15.62 0.45 13.13
N LEU A 245 -15.21 -0.75 13.53
CA LEU A 245 -15.88 -1.99 13.11
C LEU A 245 -17.29 -2.08 13.66
N TYR A 246 -17.51 -1.70 14.92
CA TYR A 246 -18.83 -1.68 15.52
C TYR A 246 -19.77 -0.71 14.78
N ASP A 247 -19.28 0.49 14.48
CA ASP A 247 -20.02 1.47 13.67
C ASP A 247 -20.35 0.91 12.28
N GLY A 248 -19.34 0.40 11.55
CA GLY A 248 -19.49 -0.05 10.16
C GLY A 248 -20.22 -1.37 9.98
N LEU A 249 -20.22 -2.29 10.96
CA LEU A 249 -20.85 -3.59 10.84
C LEU A 249 -22.23 -3.66 11.53
N ILE A 250 -22.41 -2.89 12.61
CA ILE A 250 -23.59 -3.00 13.47
C ILE A 250 -24.50 -1.77 13.35
N LEU A 251 -23.95 -0.54 13.47
CA LEU A 251 -24.77 0.67 13.48
C LEU A 251 -25.15 1.07 12.05
N ASN A 252 -24.20 1.29 11.17
CA ASN A 252 -24.42 1.86 9.84
C ASN A 252 -24.31 0.85 8.69
N ASN A 253 -23.89 -0.38 8.94
CA ASN A 253 -23.83 -1.52 8.02
C ASN A 253 -22.98 -1.33 6.75
N PHE A 254 -22.19 -0.26 6.61
CA PHE A 254 -21.43 0.06 5.40
C PHE A 254 -20.25 -0.89 5.16
N LEU A 255 -19.78 -1.63 6.19
CA LEU A 255 -18.69 -2.59 6.07
C LEU A 255 -19.14 -4.02 5.75
N ARG A 256 -20.44 -4.36 5.87
CA ARG A 256 -20.91 -5.76 5.72
C ARG A 256 -20.51 -6.41 4.40
N GLN A 257 -20.67 -5.68 3.30
CA GLN A 257 -20.32 -6.21 1.97
C GLN A 257 -18.80 -6.41 1.80
N GLN A 258 -18.00 -5.64 2.52
CA GLN A 258 -16.53 -5.63 2.39
C GLN A 258 -15.86 -6.69 3.26
N PHE A 259 -16.48 -7.12 4.36
CA PHE A 259 -15.90 -8.10 5.28
C PHE A 259 -16.28 -9.55 4.94
N GLY A 260 -17.35 -9.78 4.18
CA GLY A 260 -17.70 -11.11 3.72
C GLY A 260 -16.78 -11.61 2.62
N GLY A 261 -16.36 -12.90 2.68
CA GLY A 261 -15.65 -13.56 1.59
C GLY A 261 -14.20 -13.10 1.41
N ARG A 262 -13.44 -12.98 2.48
CA ARG A 262 -12.00 -12.68 2.43
C ARG A 262 -11.10 -13.89 2.66
N PHE A 263 -11.67 -15.00 3.10
CA PHE A 263 -11.00 -16.25 3.34
C PHE A 263 -11.68 -17.37 2.55
N PHE A 264 -10.93 -18.04 1.69
CA PHE A 264 -11.42 -19.09 0.80
C PHE A 264 -10.63 -20.39 1.06
N PRO A 265 -11.12 -21.28 1.94
CA PRO A 265 -10.40 -22.50 2.30
C PRO A 265 -9.98 -23.37 1.12
N SER A 266 -10.72 -23.32 0.01
CA SER A 266 -10.38 -24.02 -1.23
C SER A 266 -9.07 -23.56 -1.85
N LEU A 267 -8.70 -22.29 -1.70
CA LEU A 267 -7.44 -21.74 -2.22
C LEU A 267 -6.22 -22.22 -1.44
N LEU A 268 -6.40 -22.62 -0.18
CA LEU A 268 -5.30 -23.20 0.63
C LEU A 268 -4.80 -24.53 0.07
N LEU A 269 -5.63 -25.23 -0.71
CA LEU A 269 -5.26 -26.48 -1.38
C LEU A 269 -4.81 -26.27 -2.83
N SER A 270 -4.77 -25.05 -3.32
CA SER A 270 -4.42 -24.70 -4.71
C SER A 270 -2.94 -24.32 -4.84
N PRO A 271 -2.08 -25.15 -5.47
CA PRO A 271 -0.67 -24.82 -5.67
C PRO A 271 -0.45 -23.51 -6.43
N ILE A 272 -1.31 -23.19 -7.39
CA ILE A 272 -1.20 -21.97 -8.21
C ILE A 272 -1.36 -20.72 -7.34
N ASN A 273 -2.16 -20.78 -6.26
CA ASN A 273 -2.33 -19.66 -5.35
C ASN A 273 -1.01 -19.31 -4.63
N TYR A 274 -0.24 -20.32 -4.22
CA TYR A 274 1.08 -20.12 -3.59
C TYR A 274 2.13 -19.60 -4.59
N ILE A 275 2.10 -20.06 -5.84
CA ILE A 275 2.97 -19.55 -6.90
C ILE A 275 2.66 -18.06 -7.15
N ASN A 276 1.39 -17.70 -7.23
CA ASN A 276 0.97 -16.31 -7.40
C ASN A 276 1.37 -15.45 -6.19
N TRP A 277 1.20 -15.95 -4.96
CA TRP A 277 1.66 -15.25 -3.75
C TRP A 277 3.16 -15.01 -3.76
N GLU A 278 3.95 -16.06 -4.06
CA GLU A 278 5.41 -15.95 -4.19
C GLU A 278 5.80 -14.90 -5.24
N SER A 279 5.17 -14.93 -6.42
CA SER A 279 5.39 -13.97 -7.49
C SER A 279 5.12 -12.52 -7.03
N LYS A 280 4.02 -12.27 -6.29
CA LYS A 280 3.71 -10.95 -5.73
C LYS A 280 4.71 -10.53 -4.64
N ALA A 281 5.13 -11.46 -3.80
CA ALA A 281 6.15 -11.22 -2.78
C ALA A 281 7.52 -10.91 -3.41
N ALA A 282 7.91 -11.66 -4.42
CA ALA A 282 9.14 -11.43 -5.18
C ALA A 282 9.13 -10.09 -5.93
N LEU A 283 7.99 -9.70 -6.51
CA LEU A 283 7.80 -8.38 -7.13
C LEU A 283 7.97 -7.25 -6.11
N ALA A 284 7.30 -7.37 -4.97
CA ALA A 284 7.20 -6.28 -3.99
C ALA A 284 8.43 -6.14 -3.08
N ALA A 285 9.14 -7.23 -2.81
CA ALA A 285 10.29 -7.24 -1.90
C ALA A 285 11.60 -7.74 -2.53
N GLY A 286 11.57 -8.25 -3.76
CA GLY A 286 12.73 -8.82 -4.45
C GLY A 286 13.06 -10.23 -3.97
N GLY A 287 12.93 -11.23 -4.84
CA GLY A 287 13.16 -12.64 -4.48
C GLY A 287 14.52 -12.90 -3.83
N LEU A 288 15.61 -12.30 -4.37
CA LEU A 288 16.94 -12.40 -3.77
C LEU A 288 17.01 -11.73 -2.39
N ALA A 289 16.36 -10.58 -2.20
CA ALA A 289 16.36 -9.92 -0.90
C ALA A 289 15.59 -10.74 0.15
N VAL A 290 14.50 -11.39 -0.23
CA VAL A 290 13.75 -12.35 0.61
C VAL A 290 14.65 -13.53 1.00
N MET A 291 15.36 -14.13 0.05
CA MET A 291 16.30 -15.23 0.32
C MET A 291 17.43 -14.81 1.28
N PHE A 292 18.06 -13.65 1.03
CA PHE A 292 19.10 -13.13 1.93
C PHE A 292 18.53 -12.71 3.29
N GLY A 293 17.29 -12.22 3.35
CA GLY A 293 16.59 -11.97 4.61
C GLY A 293 16.38 -13.25 5.42
N LEU A 294 15.93 -14.35 4.79
CA LEU A 294 15.80 -15.66 5.42
C LEU A 294 17.16 -16.20 5.90
N LEU A 295 18.22 -16.07 5.09
CA LEU A 295 19.57 -16.41 5.52
C LEU A 295 20.02 -15.54 6.70
N GLY A 296 19.63 -14.27 6.75
CA GLY A 296 19.93 -13.35 7.85
C GLY A 296 19.45 -13.84 9.21
N LEU A 297 18.36 -14.64 9.26
CA LEU A 297 17.86 -15.23 10.50
C LEU A 297 18.89 -16.12 11.23
N PHE A 298 19.77 -16.77 10.49
CA PHE A 298 20.82 -17.62 11.04
C PHE A 298 21.97 -16.81 11.67
N PHE A 299 22.11 -15.53 11.31
CA PHE A 299 23.14 -14.63 11.84
C PHE A 299 22.67 -13.84 13.07
N VAL A 300 21.41 -14.02 13.49
CA VAL A 300 20.87 -13.31 14.66
C VAL A 300 21.46 -13.87 15.95
N ARG A 301 22.16 -13.01 16.70
CA ARG A 301 22.82 -13.37 17.96
C ARG A 301 21.91 -13.25 19.18
N GLN A 302 21.13 -12.18 19.26
CA GLN A 302 20.29 -11.89 20.41
C GLN A 302 18.97 -12.65 20.36
N ARG A 303 18.60 -13.29 21.48
CA ARG A 303 17.34 -14.03 21.61
C ARG A 303 16.11 -13.17 21.28
N SER A 304 16.04 -11.94 21.79
CA SER A 304 14.91 -11.03 21.56
C SER A 304 14.73 -10.69 20.09
N THR A 305 15.84 -10.44 19.38
CA THR A 305 15.81 -10.15 17.93
C THR A 305 15.37 -11.38 17.13
N ARG A 306 15.82 -12.58 17.53
CA ARG A 306 15.42 -13.84 16.88
C ARG A 306 13.92 -14.09 17.02
N PHE A 307 13.39 -13.95 18.24
CA PHE A 307 11.96 -14.10 18.49
C PHE A 307 11.13 -13.03 17.76
N PHE A 308 11.64 -11.80 17.71
CA PHE A 308 10.99 -10.73 16.94
C PHE A 308 10.84 -11.10 15.46
N LEU A 309 11.91 -11.55 14.82
CA LEU A 309 11.86 -11.97 13.42
C LEU A 309 10.95 -13.18 13.21
N TYR A 310 11.00 -14.18 14.11
CA TYR A 310 10.08 -15.33 14.04
C TYR A 310 8.62 -14.89 14.16
N GLY A 311 8.32 -13.93 15.05
CA GLY A 311 6.98 -13.37 15.18
C GLY A 311 6.53 -12.66 13.91
N LEU A 312 7.39 -11.87 13.27
CA LEU A 312 7.07 -11.17 12.03
C LEU A 312 6.84 -12.14 10.86
N TRP A 313 7.75 -13.10 10.65
CA TRP A 313 7.62 -14.09 9.57
C TRP A 313 6.42 -15.02 9.79
N GLY A 314 6.22 -15.49 11.01
CA GLY A 314 5.07 -16.34 11.35
C GLY A 314 3.74 -15.63 11.10
N MET A 315 3.64 -14.36 11.50
CA MET A 315 2.42 -13.58 11.26
C MET A 315 2.26 -13.13 9.82
N TYR A 316 3.33 -12.96 9.05
CA TYR A 316 3.25 -12.76 7.61
C TYR A 316 2.69 -14.01 6.90
N ILE A 317 3.12 -15.20 7.31
CA ILE A 317 2.55 -16.45 6.78
C ILE A 317 1.07 -16.55 7.14
N LEU A 318 0.70 -16.31 8.39
CA LEU A 318 -0.72 -16.32 8.82
C LEU A 318 -1.55 -15.27 8.09
N TYR A 319 -0.99 -14.08 7.85
CA TYR A 319 -1.61 -13.03 7.05
C TYR A 319 -1.91 -13.50 5.62
N GLY A 320 -0.94 -14.15 4.97
CA GLY A 320 -1.12 -14.67 3.61
C GLY A 320 -2.13 -15.81 3.54
N LEU A 321 -2.13 -16.72 4.55
CA LEU A 321 -3.10 -17.80 4.65
C LEU A 321 -4.52 -17.30 4.94
N TYR A 322 -4.68 -16.18 5.64
CA TYR A 322 -5.99 -15.59 5.92
C TYR A 322 -6.53 -14.76 4.75
N PHE A 323 -5.66 -13.98 4.08
CA PHE A 323 -6.01 -13.19 2.90
C PHE A 323 -5.62 -13.92 1.60
N ASP A 324 -5.86 -15.20 1.52
CA ASP A 324 -5.38 -16.14 0.51
C ASP A 324 -5.61 -15.68 -0.94
N TYR A 325 -6.80 -15.21 -1.28
CA TYR A 325 -7.10 -14.62 -2.59
C TYR A 325 -6.35 -13.30 -2.81
N HIS A 326 -6.41 -12.39 -1.82
CA HIS A 326 -5.90 -11.04 -1.98
C HIS A 326 -4.37 -10.98 -2.04
N ILE A 327 -3.69 -11.80 -1.24
CA ILE A 327 -2.21 -11.85 -1.21
C ILE A 327 -1.63 -12.35 -2.54
N ALA A 328 -2.37 -13.20 -3.25
CA ALA A 328 -1.97 -13.78 -4.53
C ALA A 328 -2.35 -12.92 -5.75
N THR A 329 -3.36 -12.03 -5.60
CA THR A 329 -3.88 -11.22 -6.71
C THR A 329 -3.46 -9.75 -6.64
N HIS A 330 -3.27 -9.19 -5.44
CA HIS A 330 -3.01 -7.78 -5.21
C HIS A 330 -1.62 -7.55 -4.60
N ASP A 331 -0.69 -7.05 -5.38
CA ASP A 331 0.70 -6.83 -4.99
C ASP A 331 0.88 -5.84 -3.82
N TYR A 332 0.02 -4.82 -3.68
CA TYR A 332 0.10 -3.84 -2.58
C TYR A 332 -0.19 -4.45 -1.20
N TYR A 333 -0.77 -5.66 -1.12
CA TYR A 333 -0.85 -6.43 0.14
C TYR A 333 0.53 -6.81 0.68
N GLN A 334 1.57 -6.76 -0.17
CA GLN A 334 2.95 -7.05 0.22
C GLN A 334 3.69 -5.85 0.85
N LEU A 335 3.09 -4.64 0.90
CA LEU A 335 3.79 -3.46 1.43
C LEU A 335 4.32 -3.64 2.87
N PRO A 336 3.59 -4.26 3.81
CA PRO A 336 4.11 -4.55 5.16
C PRO A 336 5.22 -5.61 5.18
N PHE A 337 5.41 -6.37 4.10
CA PHE A 337 6.48 -7.36 3.99
C PHE A 337 7.85 -6.72 3.74
N ILE A 338 7.90 -5.57 3.08
CA ILE A 338 9.14 -4.84 2.79
C ILE A 338 9.95 -4.54 4.07
N PRO A 339 9.39 -3.94 5.13
CA PRO A 339 10.15 -3.72 6.36
C PRO A 339 10.54 -5.01 7.09
N ILE A 340 9.79 -6.12 6.95
CA ILE A 340 10.17 -7.43 7.49
C ILE A 340 11.46 -7.91 6.82
N VAL A 341 11.50 -7.87 5.48
CA VAL A 341 12.71 -8.23 4.73
C VAL A 341 13.86 -7.30 5.07
N ALA A 342 13.61 -5.98 5.18
CA ALA A 342 14.62 -4.99 5.58
C ALA A 342 15.31 -5.33 6.91
N VAL A 343 14.52 -5.62 7.95
CA VAL A 343 15.06 -6.02 9.27
C VAL A 343 15.78 -7.36 9.19
N SER A 344 15.27 -8.29 8.38
CA SER A 344 15.85 -9.62 8.22
C SER A 344 17.19 -9.62 7.48
N LEU A 345 17.42 -8.66 6.57
CA LEU A 345 18.71 -8.47 5.89
C LEU A 345 19.79 -7.96 6.83
N ALA A 346 19.43 -7.21 7.88
CA ALA A 346 20.37 -6.50 8.72
C ALA A 346 21.41 -7.39 9.44
N PRO A 347 21.07 -8.58 10.00
CA PRO A 347 22.08 -9.42 10.64
C PRO A 347 23.13 -9.96 9.68
N LEU A 348 22.74 -10.31 8.45
CA LEU A 348 23.66 -10.76 7.40
C LEU A 348 24.55 -9.61 6.95
N ALA A 349 23.97 -8.43 6.75
CA ALA A 349 24.70 -7.22 6.38
C ALA A 349 25.69 -6.80 7.46
N ASP A 350 25.31 -6.85 8.74
CA ASP A 350 26.21 -6.60 9.88
C ASP A 350 27.42 -7.54 9.86
N TRP A 351 27.16 -8.85 9.71
CA TRP A 351 28.21 -9.85 9.63
C TRP A 351 29.16 -9.59 8.45
N PHE A 352 28.61 -9.32 7.27
CA PHE A 352 29.43 -9.09 6.07
C PHE A 352 30.27 -7.83 6.17
N LEU A 353 29.69 -6.69 6.59
CA LEU A 353 30.39 -5.42 6.72
C LEU A 353 31.45 -5.46 7.83
N ALA A 354 31.18 -6.18 8.93
CA ALA A 354 32.15 -6.42 9.97
C ALA A 354 33.37 -7.21 9.45
N ARG A 355 33.15 -8.26 8.65
CA ARG A 355 34.24 -9.00 7.99
C ARG A 355 35.00 -8.14 7.00
N LEU A 356 34.31 -7.34 6.23
CA LEU A 356 34.93 -6.39 5.31
C LEU A 356 35.81 -5.35 6.06
N ALA A 357 35.33 -4.86 7.22
CA ALA A 357 36.09 -3.94 8.06
C ALA A 357 37.34 -4.57 8.69
N GLU A 358 37.32 -5.90 8.97
CA GLU A 358 38.50 -6.64 9.44
C GLU A 358 39.54 -6.82 8.33
N LEU A 359 39.10 -7.23 7.14
CA LEU A 359 39.98 -7.44 5.99
C LEU A 359 40.53 -6.14 5.45
N SER A 360 39.81 -5.03 5.63
CA SER A 360 40.22 -3.68 5.22
C SER A 360 41.18 -3.03 6.23
N ALA A 361 42.19 -3.77 6.73
CA ALA A 361 43.33 -3.16 7.44
C ALA A 361 44.00 -2.06 6.61
N GLY A 362 43.72 -2.00 5.29
CA GLY A 362 44.08 -0.91 4.39
C GLY A 362 42.89 0.02 4.09
N ARG A 363 43.15 1.34 4.24
CA ARG A 363 42.25 2.46 3.90
C ARG A 363 41.58 2.30 2.50
N TRP A 364 42.30 1.70 1.55
CA TRP A 364 41.89 1.53 0.16
C TRP A 364 40.68 0.57 -0.02
N LEU A 365 40.68 -0.57 0.67
CA LEU A 365 39.60 -1.54 0.52
C LEU A 365 38.27 -0.97 1.02
N ARG A 366 38.30 -0.18 2.09
CA ARG A 366 37.11 0.53 2.60
C ARG A 366 36.63 1.58 1.60
N ILE A 367 37.52 2.33 0.96
CA ILE A 367 37.17 3.30 -0.08
C ILE A 367 36.53 2.59 -1.27
N VAL A 368 37.13 1.51 -1.73
CA VAL A 368 36.58 0.69 -2.84
C VAL A 368 35.18 0.19 -2.49
N ALA A 369 34.97 -0.32 -1.28
CA ALA A 369 33.63 -0.78 -0.85
C ALA A 369 32.61 0.36 -0.80
N ILE A 370 32.98 1.55 -0.30
CA ILE A 370 32.09 2.72 -0.30
C ILE A 370 31.73 3.15 -1.73
N VAL A 371 32.72 3.19 -2.63
CA VAL A 371 32.50 3.52 -4.05
C VAL A 371 31.56 2.52 -4.69
N PHE A 372 31.74 1.22 -4.40
CA PHE A 372 30.88 0.16 -4.94
C PHE A 372 29.43 0.27 -4.41
N LEU A 373 29.24 0.54 -3.12
CA LEU A 373 27.92 0.78 -2.54
C LEU A 373 27.26 2.04 -3.10
N ALA A 374 28.03 3.11 -3.28
CA ALA A 374 27.55 4.36 -3.88
C ALA A 374 27.16 4.17 -5.35
N PHE A 375 27.96 3.41 -6.12
CA PHE A 375 27.64 3.06 -7.50
C PHE A 375 26.38 2.20 -7.59
N GLY A 376 26.24 1.20 -6.72
CA GLY A 376 25.02 0.39 -6.65
C GLY A 376 23.78 1.22 -6.33
N LEU A 377 23.87 2.14 -5.37
CA LEU A 377 22.78 3.07 -5.06
C LEU A 377 22.46 3.99 -6.25
N PHE A 378 23.48 4.52 -6.93
CA PHE A 378 23.30 5.34 -8.13
C PHE A 378 22.58 4.55 -9.24
N SER A 379 23.00 3.31 -9.50
CA SER A 379 22.38 2.45 -10.51
C SER A 379 20.89 2.21 -10.22
N VAL A 380 20.57 1.87 -8.97
CA VAL A 380 19.18 1.68 -8.54
C VAL A 380 18.37 2.97 -8.69
N LEU A 381 18.92 4.12 -8.30
CA LEU A 381 18.23 5.40 -8.47
C LEU A 381 18.01 5.75 -9.94
N TRP A 382 18.95 5.38 -10.80
CA TRP A 382 18.82 5.59 -12.25
C TRP A 382 17.70 4.74 -12.84
N ASP A 383 17.64 3.47 -12.50
CA ASP A 383 16.58 2.55 -12.95
C ASP A 383 15.20 3.01 -12.46
N ILE A 384 15.09 3.45 -11.20
CA ILE A 384 13.83 3.99 -10.66
C ILE A 384 13.43 5.25 -11.43
N ARG A 385 14.38 6.16 -11.68
CA ARG A 385 14.13 7.38 -12.46
C ARG A 385 13.59 7.04 -13.86
N ASP A 386 14.19 6.08 -14.53
CA ASP A 386 13.77 5.68 -15.86
C ASP A 386 12.40 5.01 -15.84
N THR A 387 12.11 4.19 -14.85
CA THR A 387 10.76 3.63 -14.63
C THR A 387 9.71 4.73 -14.42
N LEU A 388 10.01 5.75 -13.62
CA LEU A 388 9.09 6.85 -13.35
C LEU A 388 8.88 7.78 -14.57
N LYS A 389 9.78 7.75 -15.57
CA LYS A 389 9.67 8.49 -16.83
C LYS A 389 8.99 7.69 -17.94
N LEU A 390 8.87 6.37 -17.80
CA LEU A 390 8.49 5.47 -18.89
C LEU A 390 7.15 5.84 -19.51
N VAL A 391 6.18 6.26 -18.68
CA VAL A 391 4.84 6.63 -19.15
C VAL A 391 4.47 8.03 -18.63
N ASP A 392 4.15 8.91 -19.57
CA ASP A 392 3.50 10.18 -19.27
C ASP A 392 1.99 10.00 -19.35
N TYR A 393 1.34 10.01 -18.19
CA TYR A 393 -0.11 9.85 -18.11
C TYR A 393 -0.89 11.17 -18.26
N ARG A 394 -0.23 12.34 -18.28
CA ARG A 394 -0.89 13.67 -18.32
C ARG A 394 -1.89 13.85 -19.47
N PRO A 395 -1.67 13.33 -20.68
CA PRO A 395 -2.65 13.43 -21.76
C PRO A 395 -3.98 12.72 -21.49
N GLN A 396 -3.98 11.70 -20.63
CA GLN A 396 -5.20 10.91 -20.37
C GLN A 396 -6.30 11.72 -19.69
N ALA A 397 -5.96 12.72 -18.89
CA ALA A 397 -6.97 13.56 -18.23
C ALA A 397 -7.86 14.29 -19.25
N ALA A 398 -7.27 14.81 -20.34
CA ALA A 398 -8.01 15.50 -21.40
C ALA A 398 -8.96 14.55 -22.16
N MET A 399 -8.50 13.33 -22.45
CA MET A 399 -9.34 12.31 -23.10
C MET A 399 -10.58 11.97 -22.24
N TRP A 400 -10.40 11.76 -20.93
CA TRP A 400 -11.53 11.44 -20.05
C TRP A 400 -12.47 12.63 -19.86
N ALA A 401 -11.96 13.87 -19.83
CA ALA A 401 -12.77 15.07 -19.82
C ALA A 401 -13.62 15.18 -21.10
N GLU A 402 -13.00 14.99 -22.28
CA GLU A 402 -13.70 14.96 -23.56
C GLU A 402 -14.83 13.92 -23.60
N ILE A 403 -14.58 12.71 -23.11
CA ILE A 403 -15.60 11.66 -23.01
C ILE A 403 -16.75 12.14 -22.12
N GLY A 404 -16.44 12.71 -20.95
CA GLY A 404 -17.44 13.23 -20.02
C GLY A 404 -18.32 14.33 -20.63
N ASP A 405 -17.71 15.27 -21.34
CA ASP A 405 -18.42 16.36 -22.04
C ASP A 405 -19.35 15.82 -23.13
N LYS A 406 -18.89 14.84 -23.91
CA LYS A 406 -19.71 14.19 -24.96
C LYS A 406 -20.91 13.41 -24.40
N LEU A 407 -20.75 12.78 -23.25
CA LEU A 407 -21.82 12.04 -22.58
C LEU A 407 -22.84 12.97 -21.90
N GLY A 408 -22.40 14.18 -21.50
CA GLY A 408 -23.17 15.08 -20.64
C GLY A 408 -23.20 14.57 -19.18
N HIS A 409 -22.79 15.44 -18.26
CA HIS A 409 -22.51 15.09 -16.85
C HIS A 409 -23.70 14.58 -16.02
N GLY A 410 -24.93 14.73 -16.51
CA GLY A 410 -26.16 14.21 -15.88
C GLY A 410 -26.68 12.91 -16.48
N SER A 411 -26.02 12.33 -17.47
CA SER A 411 -26.52 11.16 -18.21
C SER A 411 -26.31 9.88 -17.42
N GLY A 412 -27.27 8.95 -17.54
CA GLY A 412 -27.13 7.58 -17.03
C GLY A 412 -26.15 6.80 -17.92
N VAL A 413 -24.99 6.43 -17.38
CA VAL A 413 -23.92 5.72 -18.11
C VAL A 413 -23.64 4.38 -17.44
N VAL A 414 -23.59 3.31 -18.26
CA VAL A 414 -22.95 2.05 -17.90
C VAL A 414 -21.58 2.02 -18.58
N ALA A 415 -20.55 1.52 -17.92
CA ALA A 415 -19.21 1.56 -18.49
C ALA A 415 -18.41 0.28 -18.23
N LEU A 416 -17.80 -0.26 -19.29
CA LEU A 416 -16.73 -1.24 -19.24
C LEU A 416 -15.41 -0.51 -19.44
N THR A 417 -14.74 -0.19 -18.34
CA THR A 417 -13.52 0.63 -18.35
C THR A 417 -12.50 0.11 -17.37
N GLN A 418 -11.24 0.49 -17.58
CA GLN A 418 -10.18 0.24 -16.61
C GLN A 418 -10.49 0.95 -15.28
N ASP A 419 -9.87 0.48 -14.20
CA ASP A 419 -9.88 1.11 -12.87
C ASP A 419 -11.29 1.37 -12.31
N TYR A 420 -12.24 0.50 -12.61
CA TYR A 420 -13.63 0.61 -12.13
C TYR A 420 -14.27 1.98 -12.42
N GLY A 421 -13.96 2.53 -13.59
CA GLY A 421 -14.51 3.82 -14.01
C GLY A 421 -14.01 5.03 -13.23
N GLN A 422 -13.02 4.87 -12.34
CA GLN A 422 -12.56 5.97 -11.49
C GLN A 422 -11.95 7.12 -12.32
N ARG A 423 -11.32 6.81 -13.47
CA ARG A 423 -10.81 7.84 -14.40
C ARG A 423 -11.94 8.68 -14.99
N LEU A 424 -13.00 8.02 -15.45
CA LEU A 424 -14.20 8.68 -15.96
C LEU A 424 -14.88 9.54 -14.88
N ASN A 425 -15.00 8.99 -13.68
CA ASN A 425 -15.61 9.69 -12.55
C ASN A 425 -14.80 10.91 -12.13
N TYR A 426 -13.46 10.82 -12.13
CA TYR A 426 -12.61 11.91 -11.66
C TYR A 426 -12.41 13.01 -12.70
N TRP A 427 -12.02 12.67 -13.92
CA TRP A 427 -11.75 13.66 -14.98
C TRP A 427 -12.97 13.92 -15.88
N GLY A 428 -13.79 12.89 -16.12
CA GLY A 428 -14.99 13.02 -16.93
C GLY A 428 -16.22 13.50 -16.18
N TRP A 429 -16.13 13.70 -14.86
CA TRP A 429 -17.26 14.14 -14.02
C TRP A 429 -18.54 13.31 -14.26
N GLN A 430 -18.42 11.98 -14.17
CA GLN A 430 -19.52 11.05 -14.36
C GLN A 430 -19.75 10.19 -13.10
N ASN A 431 -20.96 9.70 -12.92
CA ASN A 431 -21.32 8.65 -11.97
C ASN A 431 -21.76 7.39 -12.72
N ALA A 432 -20.79 6.78 -13.46
CA ALA A 432 -21.09 5.59 -14.24
C ALA A 432 -21.33 4.36 -13.36
N GLU A 433 -22.30 3.54 -13.74
CA GLU A 433 -22.44 2.18 -13.23
C GLU A 433 -21.46 1.28 -13.97
N ILE A 434 -20.66 0.50 -13.23
CA ILE A 434 -19.53 -0.23 -13.80
C ILE A 434 -19.96 -1.65 -14.14
N TRP A 435 -19.80 -2.01 -15.41
CA TRP A 435 -19.93 -3.39 -15.86
C TRP A 435 -18.75 -4.21 -15.31
N PRO A 436 -18.99 -5.39 -14.69
CA PRO A 436 -17.93 -6.18 -14.10
C PRO A 436 -16.96 -6.72 -15.16
N ASN A 437 -15.67 -6.70 -14.83
CA ASN A 437 -14.64 -7.38 -15.61
C ASN A 437 -14.64 -8.90 -15.31
N SER A 438 -13.94 -9.69 -16.11
CA SER A 438 -13.87 -11.16 -15.95
C SER A 438 -13.35 -11.55 -14.56
N GLY A 439 -12.35 -10.84 -14.02
CA GLY A 439 -11.84 -11.14 -12.68
C GLY A 439 -12.84 -10.87 -11.56
N ASP A 440 -13.71 -9.86 -11.72
CA ASP A 440 -14.80 -9.62 -10.77
C ASP A 440 -15.89 -10.71 -10.87
N ILE A 441 -16.17 -11.16 -12.09
CA ILE A 441 -17.12 -12.27 -12.31
C ILE A 441 -16.59 -13.53 -11.62
N ASP A 442 -15.34 -13.90 -11.87
CA ASP A 442 -14.69 -15.06 -11.22
C ASP A 442 -14.69 -14.94 -9.69
N TYR A 443 -14.43 -13.73 -9.17
CA TYR A 443 -14.47 -13.48 -7.72
C TYR A 443 -15.87 -13.61 -7.14
N HIS A 444 -16.91 -13.16 -7.85
CA HIS A 444 -18.30 -13.33 -7.45
C HIS A 444 -18.71 -14.81 -7.45
N GLU A 445 -18.28 -15.57 -8.46
CA GLU A 445 -18.51 -17.01 -8.53
C GLU A 445 -17.80 -17.76 -7.40
N LEU A 446 -16.56 -17.39 -7.07
CA LEU A 446 -15.83 -17.93 -5.93
C LEU A 446 -16.58 -17.70 -4.59
N ARG A 447 -17.36 -16.62 -4.51
CA ARG A 447 -18.24 -16.31 -3.37
C ARG A 447 -19.61 -16.99 -3.42
N GLY A 448 -19.84 -17.87 -4.41
CA GLY A 448 -21.09 -18.63 -4.58
C GLY A 448 -22.21 -17.85 -5.29
N ALA A 449 -21.93 -16.71 -5.90
CA ALA A 449 -22.87 -16.00 -6.75
C ALA A 449 -22.76 -16.48 -8.20
N SER A 450 -23.87 -16.49 -8.96
CA SER A 450 -23.87 -16.76 -10.40
C SER A 450 -23.97 -15.45 -11.18
N PHE A 451 -23.20 -15.31 -12.26
CA PHE A 451 -23.30 -14.18 -13.17
C PHE A 451 -23.96 -14.61 -14.49
N ASN A 452 -25.11 -14.00 -14.80
CA ASN A 452 -25.76 -14.17 -16.10
C ASN A 452 -25.65 -12.86 -16.89
N SER A 453 -24.91 -12.88 -18.00
CA SER A 453 -24.60 -11.69 -18.80
C SER A 453 -25.86 -10.99 -19.32
N SER A 454 -26.82 -11.71 -19.91
CA SER A 454 -28.05 -11.12 -20.48
C SER A 454 -28.94 -10.50 -19.41
N THR A 455 -29.17 -11.19 -18.29
CA THR A 455 -29.96 -10.66 -17.18
C THR A 455 -29.33 -9.42 -16.56
N ASN A 456 -28.02 -9.44 -16.36
CA ASN A 456 -27.30 -8.29 -15.82
C ASN A 456 -27.26 -7.12 -16.82
N PHE A 457 -27.12 -7.41 -18.13
CA PHE A 457 -27.18 -6.38 -19.16
C PHE A 457 -28.53 -5.66 -19.13
N ALA A 458 -29.63 -6.41 -19.20
CA ALA A 458 -30.99 -5.82 -19.15
C ALA A 458 -31.21 -4.98 -17.87
N ARG A 459 -30.75 -5.48 -16.70
CA ARG A 459 -30.88 -4.77 -15.42
C ARG A 459 -30.07 -3.48 -15.38
N MET A 460 -28.79 -3.54 -15.78
CA MET A 460 -27.87 -2.40 -15.66
C MET A 460 -28.11 -1.33 -16.71
N THR A 461 -28.61 -1.71 -17.91
CA THR A 461 -28.90 -0.74 -18.99
C THR A 461 -30.28 -0.13 -18.89
N ASN A 462 -31.17 -0.66 -18.04
CA ASN A 462 -32.51 -0.13 -17.86
C ASN A 462 -32.49 1.33 -17.39
N GLY A 463 -33.11 2.22 -18.19
CA GLY A 463 -33.14 3.67 -17.90
C GLY A 463 -31.80 4.39 -18.05
N LYS A 464 -30.80 3.76 -18.67
CA LYS A 464 -29.51 4.40 -18.99
C LYS A 464 -29.52 4.95 -20.41
N ASN A 465 -28.70 5.99 -20.61
CA ASN A 465 -28.58 6.67 -21.89
C ASN A 465 -27.48 6.07 -22.77
N PHE A 466 -26.36 5.66 -22.13
CA PHE A 466 -25.16 5.27 -22.87
C PHE A 466 -24.47 4.07 -22.22
N PHE A 467 -23.79 3.28 -23.09
CA PHE A 467 -22.83 2.29 -22.68
C PHE A 467 -21.44 2.66 -23.22
N LEU A 468 -20.51 2.98 -22.34
CA LEU A 468 -19.14 3.33 -22.68
C LEU A 468 -18.22 2.09 -22.58
N VAL A 469 -17.39 1.90 -23.60
CA VAL A 469 -16.31 0.91 -23.60
C VAL A 469 -14.98 1.61 -23.83
N THR A 470 -14.04 1.42 -22.93
CA THR A 470 -12.63 1.79 -23.10
C THR A 470 -11.71 0.59 -22.90
N ASP A 471 -12.17 -0.46 -22.24
CA ASP A 471 -11.42 -1.70 -22.09
C ASP A 471 -11.82 -2.71 -23.19
N PHE A 472 -11.19 -2.55 -24.36
CA PHE A 472 -11.45 -3.43 -25.50
C PHE A 472 -10.90 -4.85 -25.30
N GLN A 473 -9.84 -4.99 -24.51
CA GLN A 473 -9.29 -6.30 -24.20
C GLN A 473 -10.30 -7.10 -23.36
N GLU A 474 -10.89 -6.45 -22.37
CA GLU A 474 -11.92 -7.06 -21.55
C GLU A 474 -13.21 -7.33 -22.34
N LEU A 475 -13.63 -6.39 -23.21
CA LEU A 475 -14.77 -6.62 -24.11
C LEU A 475 -14.56 -7.86 -25.01
N SER A 476 -13.32 -8.08 -25.46
CA SER A 476 -13.00 -9.25 -26.31
C SER A 476 -13.14 -10.59 -25.58
N ARG A 477 -13.01 -10.59 -24.25
CA ARG A 477 -13.21 -11.79 -23.40
C ARG A 477 -14.67 -12.07 -23.10
N GLN A 478 -15.53 -11.05 -23.22
CA GLN A 478 -16.97 -11.13 -22.91
C GLN A 478 -17.79 -11.13 -24.19
N SER A 479 -17.85 -12.29 -24.88
CA SER A 479 -18.56 -12.46 -26.16
C SER A 479 -20.03 -12.07 -26.10
N ASP A 480 -20.72 -12.41 -25.00
CA ASP A 480 -22.15 -12.14 -24.81
C ASP A 480 -22.43 -10.63 -24.66
N LEU A 481 -21.56 -9.92 -23.92
CA LEU A 481 -21.65 -8.46 -23.83
C LEU A 481 -21.42 -7.81 -25.18
N LYS A 482 -20.39 -8.25 -25.92
CA LYS A 482 -20.09 -7.75 -27.26
C LYS A 482 -21.27 -7.95 -28.21
N LYS A 483 -21.93 -9.13 -28.17
CA LYS A 483 -23.12 -9.43 -28.95
C LYS A 483 -24.30 -8.52 -28.56
N SER A 484 -24.53 -8.32 -27.25
CA SER A 484 -25.59 -7.43 -26.78
C SER A 484 -25.40 -6.00 -27.24
N LEU A 485 -24.16 -5.48 -27.17
CA LEU A 485 -23.84 -4.12 -27.60
C LEU A 485 -23.94 -3.90 -29.10
N SER A 486 -23.73 -4.94 -29.91
CA SER A 486 -23.85 -4.84 -31.38
C SER A 486 -25.27 -4.53 -31.88
N ALA A 487 -26.28 -4.68 -31.03
CA ALA A 487 -27.66 -4.32 -31.34
C ALA A 487 -27.94 -2.81 -31.20
N PHE A 488 -27.03 -2.03 -30.64
CA PHE A 488 -27.18 -0.61 -30.39
C PHE A 488 -26.35 0.24 -31.35
N PRO A 489 -26.83 1.41 -31.78
CA PRO A 489 -26.04 2.30 -32.63
C PRO A 489 -24.90 2.94 -31.85
N VAL A 490 -23.80 3.21 -32.56
CA VAL A 490 -22.67 3.97 -32.01
C VAL A 490 -23.07 5.43 -31.93
N TYR A 491 -23.03 5.99 -30.72
CA TYR A 491 -23.28 7.41 -30.47
C TYR A 491 -22.03 8.28 -30.72
N ALA A 492 -20.88 7.81 -30.21
CA ALA A 492 -19.61 8.47 -30.36
C ALA A 492 -18.48 7.45 -30.35
N GLN A 493 -17.41 7.75 -31.09
CA GLN A 493 -16.21 6.94 -31.15
C GLN A 493 -14.99 7.85 -31.23
N GLY A 494 -13.90 7.44 -30.61
CA GLY A 494 -12.61 8.12 -30.66
C GLY A 494 -11.45 7.15 -30.41
N ASP A 495 -10.26 7.70 -30.27
CA ASP A 495 -9.09 6.90 -29.94
C ASP A 495 -9.23 6.36 -28.49
N GLY A 496 -9.30 5.05 -28.36
CA GLY A 496 -9.40 4.37 -27.06
C GLY A 496 -10.81 4.29 -26.45
N TYR A 497 -11.88 4.70 -27.14
CA TYR A 497 -13.24 4.54 -26.64
C TYR A 497 -14.32 4.37 -27.71
N ILE A 498 -15.42 3.69 -27.36
CA ILE A 498 -16.67 3.63 -28.09
C ILE A 498 -17.84 3.84 -27.11
N VAL A 499 -18.83 4.64 -27.51
CA VAL A 499 -20.09 4.88 -26.80
C VAL A 499 -21.25 4.36 -27.61
N TYR A 500 -22.05 3.46 -27.04
CA TYR A 500 -23.28 2.98 -27.62
C TYR A 500 -24.48 3.75 -27.08
N ASP A 501 -25.44 4.08 -27.95
CA ASP A 501 -26.68 4.77 -27.60
C ASP A 501 -27.74 3.79 -27.12
N LEU A 502 -28.05 3.81 -25.83
CA LEU A 502 -29.07 2.93 -25.22
C LEU A 502 -30.47 3.53 -25.22
N ARG A 503 -30.64 4.81 -25.63
CA ARG A 503 -31.95 5.49 -25.63
C ARG A 503 -32.89 4.92 -26.67
N ASN A 504 -32.37 4.37 -27.75
CA ASN A 504 -33.08 3.69 -28.80
C ASN A 504 -32.96 2.17 -28.59
N GLN A 505 -33.57 1.64 -27.55
CA GLN A 505 -33.58 0.19 -27.33
C GLN A 505 -34.26 -0.49 -28.50
N PRO A 506 -33.64 -1.53 -29.13
CA PRO A 506 -34.39 -2.38 -30.06
C PRO A 506 -35.56 -2.95 -29.30
N ALA A 507 -36.73 -2.94 -29.95
CA ALA A 507 -37.95 -3.59 -29.40
C ALA A 507 -37.61 -5.03 -29.01
N PRO A 508 -38.13 -5.51 -27.87
CA PRO A 508 -37.82 -6.83 -27.35
C PRO A 508 -38.20 -7.95 -28.32
#